data_f74c6f8465ea1f0570d6d796d83429df
#
_entry.id   f74c6f8465ea1f0570d6d796d83429df
#
_cell.length_a   1.000
_cell.length_b   1.000
_cell.length_c   1.000
_cell.angle_alpha   90.00
_cell.angle_beta   90.00
_cell.angle_gamma   90.00
#
_symmetry.space_group_name_H-M   'P 1'
#
loop_
_entity.id
_entity.type
_entity.pdbx_description
1 polymer ?
#
loop_
_entity_poly.entity_id
_entity_poly.type
_entity_poly.pdbx_seq_one_letter_code
_entity_poly.pdbx_strand_id
1 'polypeptide(L)'
;MLISPACWRKFLKPRMATFISDLKAINPRLKIAYHSDGVILPIIPELIEIGVDVLNPIQPAAMDPAEVKRQFGKQLCFWGTIDEQHTLPFGTPADVRREVVARINTIGENGGLILAPTHHVQQDTPMENFWAMAQTITGTPYGSRQYRGHAAGHLSGC
;
A
#
# COMPACT_ATOMS: atom_id res chain seq x y z
N MET A 1 -2.17 17.06 -2.70
CA MET A 1 -2.44 16.77 -4.14
C MET A 1 -1.69 17.78 -5.01
N LEU A 2 -1.15 17.34 -6.15
CA LEU A 2 -0.50 18.23 -7.13
C LEU A 2 -1.50 19.10 -7.89
N ILE A 3 -2.74 18.63 -8.04
CA ILE A 3 -3.86 19.37 -8.64
C ILE A 3 -4.97 19.55 -7.63
N SER A 4 -5.79 20.59 -7.80
CA SER A 4 -6.92 20.80 -6.89
C SER A 4 -7.98 19.69 -7.03
N PRO A 5 -8.74 19.39 -5.97
CA PRO A 5 -9.87 18.47 -6.07
C PRO A 5 -10.87 18.83 -7.17
N ALA A 6 -11.09 20.13 -7.42
CA ALA A 6 -11.96 20.60 -8.49
C ALA A 6 -11.43 20.23 -9.88
N CYS A 7 -10.13 20.42 -10.12
CA CYS A 7 -9.49 20.01 -11.38
C CYS A 7 -9.52 18.47 -11.53
N TRP A 8 -9.26 17.73 -10.44
CA TRP A 8 -9.35 16.27 -10.48
C TRP A 8 -10.77 15.80 -10.85
N ARG A 9 -11.81 16.37 -10.23
CA ARG A 9 -13.22 16.06 -10.54
C ARG A 9 -13.58 16.37 -11.98
N LYS A 10 -13.10 17.51 -12.50
CA LYS A 10 -13.43 17.93 -13.85
C LYS A 10 -12.74 17.10 -14.93
N PHE A 11 -11.48 16.78 -14.74
CA PHE A 11 -10.64 16.24 -15.82
C PHE A 11 -10.26 14.77 -15.65
N LEU A 12 -10.03 14.30 -14.44
CA LEU A 12 -9.54 12.93 -14.20
C LEU A 12 -10.66 11.97 -13.80
N LYS A 13 -11.52 12.35 -12.85
CA LYS A 13 -12.60 11.48 -12.36
C LYS A 13 -13.43 10.85 -13.49
N PRO A 14 -13.98 11.58 -14.48
CA PRO A 14 -14.84 10.97 -15.50
C PRO A 14 -14.07 9.98 -16.39
N ARG A 15 -12.81 10.26 -16.70
CA ARG A 15 -11.96 9.34 -17.49
C ARG A 15 -11.61 8.07 -16.73
N MET A 16 -11.27 8.23 -15.46
CA MET A 16 -10.99 7.09 -14.58
C MET A 16 -12.24 6.23 -14.37
N ALA A 17 -13.41 6.85 -14.17
CA ALA A 17 -14.67 6.14 -14.01
C ALA A 17 -14.97 5.26 -15.24
N THR A 18 -14.87 5.80 -16.45
CA THR A 18 -15.05 5.04 -17.69
C THR A 18 -14.03 3.88 -17.77
N PHE A 19 -12.75 4.17 -17.59
CA PHE A 19 -11.70 3.16 -17.66
C PHE A 19 -11.90 2.02 -16.66
N ILE A 20 -12.21 2.33 -15.40
CA ILE A 20 -12.46 1.33 -14.35
C ILE A 20 -13.72 0.52 -14.67
N SER A 21 -14.78 1.18 -15.13
CA SER A 21 -16.02 0.51 -15.54
C SER A 21 -15.78 -0.49 -16.66
N ASP A 22 -15.03 -0.12 -17.68
CA ASP A 22 -14.70 -0.98 -18.83
C ASP A 22 -13.87 -2.20 -18.37
N LEU A 23 -12.87 -2.00 -17.51
CA LEU A 23 -12.07 -3.09 -16.95
C LEU A 23 -12.92 -4.07 -16.14
N LYS A 24 -13.80 -3.55 -15.28
CA LYS A 24 -14.70 -4.39 -14.46
C LYS A 24 -15.80 -5.05 -15.28
N ALA A 25 -16.19 -4.48 -16.40
CA ALA A 25 -17.10 -5.14 -17.35
C ALA A 25 -16.47 -6.37 -18.00
N ILE A 26 -15.16 -6.32 -18.30
CA ILE A 26 -14.41 -7.47 -18.83
C ILE A 26 -14.21 -8.54 -17.73
N ASN A 27 -13.85 -8.11 -16.53
CA ASN A 27 -13.66 -9.02 -15.40
C ASN A 27 -14.19 -8.39 -14.09
N PRO A 28 -15.42 -8.75 -13.66
CA PRO A 28 -16.04 -8.21 -12.45
C PRO A 28 -15.27 -8.50 -11.15
N ARG A 29 -14.35 -9.47 -11.15
CA ARG A 29 -13.52 -9.81 -9.99
C ARG A 29 -12.23 -8.98 -9.90
N LEU A 30 -11.95 -8.17 -10.92
CA LEU A 30 -10.75 -7.33 -10.94
C LEU A 30 -10.77 -6.33 -9.78
N LYS A 31 -9.64 -6.23 -9.07
CA LYS A 31 -9.41 -5.24 -8.04
C LYS A 31 -8.59 -4.09 -8.58
N ILE A 32 -9.06 -2.89 -8.37
CA ILE A 32 -8.42 -1.65 -8.85
C ILE A 32 -7.62 -1.04 -7.71
N ALA A 33 -6.30 -0.98 -7.88
CA ALA A 33 -5.41 -0.26 -7.00
C ALA A 33 -5.12 1.13 -7.57
N TYR A 34 -5.30 2.16 -6.74
CA TYR A 34 -5.00 3.54 -7.10
C TYR A 34 -3.80 4.03 -6.30
N HIS A 35 -2.77 4.50 -7.04
CA HIS A 35 -1.57 5.08 -6.43
C HIS A 35 -1.61 6.61 -6.53
N SER A 36 -1.45 7.28 -5.39
CA SER A 36 -1.29 8.73 -5.34
C SER A 36 -0.68 9.16 -4.00
N ASP A 37 0.46 9.83 -4.08
CA ASP A 37 1.14 10.40 -2.92
C ASP A 37 0.46 11.65 -2.37
N GLY A 38 0.82 12.00 -1.13
CA GLY A 38 0.39 13.19 -0.43
C GLY A 38 -1.04 13.15 0.08
N VAL A 39 -1.61 14.32 0.37
CA VAL A 39 -2.95 14.44 0.96
C VAL A 39 -4.01 14.28 -0.12
N ILE A 40 -4.64 13.11 -0.18
CA ILE A 40 -5.74 12.81 -1.13
C ILE A 40 -7.09 12.61 -0.43
N LEU A 41 -7.15 12.84 0.87
CA LEU A 41 -8.35 12.67 1.69
C LEU A 41 -9.62 13.29 1.05
N PRO A 42 -9.58 14.49 0.42
CA PRO A 42 -10.76 15.11 -0.16
C PRO A 42 -11.38 14.37 -1.34
N ILE A 43 -10.68 13.41 -1.96
CA ILE A 43 -11.18 12.66 -3.13
C ILE A 43 -11.38 11.17 -2.85
N ILE A 44 -11.05 10.68 -1.65
CA ILE A 44 -11.22 9.26 -1.31
C ILE A 44 -12.67 8.78 -1.51
N PRO A 45 -13.72 9.51 -1.07
CA PRO A 45 -15.09 9.08 -1.32
C PRO A 45 -15.40 8.89 -2.80
N GLU A 46 -14.86 9.73 -3.66
CA GLU A 46 -15.08 9.68 -5.09
C GLU A 46 -14.24 8.60 -5.78
N LEU A 47 -13.07 8.25 -5.23
CA LEU A 47 -12.30 7.09 -5.66
C LEU A 47 -13.09 5.78 -5.39
N ILE A 48 -13.74 5.69 -4.24
CA ILE A 48 -14.63 4.57 -3.91
C ILE A 48 -15.82 4.54 -4.89
N GLU A 49 -16.46 5.67 -5.12
CA GLU A 49 -17.60 5.81 -6.04
C GLU A 49 -17.28 5.29 -7.45
N ILE A 50 -16.10 5.59 -7.97
CA ILE A 50 -15.69 5.14 -9.31
C ILE A 50 -15.11 3.72 -9.34
N GLY A 51 -15.07 3.03 -8.21
CA GLY A 51 -14.75 1.60 -8.15
C GLY A 51 -13.30 1.25 -7.82
N VAL A 52 -12.55 2.14 -7.17
CA VAL A 52 -11.25 1.81 -6.57
C VAL A 52 -11.46 0.87 -5.39
N ASP A 53 -10.69 -0.19 -5.30
CA ASP A 53 -10.75 -1.21 -4.25
C ASP A 53 -9.56 -1.09 -3.27
N VAL A 54 -8.41 -0.64 -3.75
CA VAL A 54 -7.15 -0.57 -2.98
C VAL A 54 -6.54 0.82 -3.12
N LEU A 55 -6.21 1.44 -2.00
CA LEU A 55 -5.54 2.75 -1.97
C LEU A 55 -4.07 2.59 -1.58
N ASN A 56 -3.18 3.16 -2.40
CA ASN A 56 -1.74 3.14 -2.20
C ASN A 56 -1.14 4.53 -2.49
N PRO A 57 -0.25 5.03 -1.66
CA PRO A 57 -0.02 4.66 -0.27
C PRO A 57 -0.92 5.47 0.68
N ILE A 58 -0.88 5.11 1.96
CA ILE A 58 -1.26 6.03 3.03
C ILE A 58 0.02 6.51 3.70
N GLN A 59 0.51 7.66 3.30
CA GLN A 59 1.74 8.25 3.86
C GLN A 59 1.47 8.82 5.26
N PRO A 60 2.12 8.32 6.34
CA PRO A 60 1.84 8.77 7.71
C PRO A 60 2.08 10.26 7.93
N ALA A 61 3.05 10.85 7.23
CA ALA A 61 3.34 12.29 7.29
C ALA A 61 2.29 13.16 6.58
N ALA A 62 1.47 12.59 5.71
CA ALA A 62 0.47 13.32 4.92
C ALA A 62 -0.96 13.11 5.44
N MET A 63 -1.28 11.90 5.88
CA MET A 63 -2.62 11.50 6.35
C MET A 63 -2.46 10.52 7.50
N ASP A 64 -3.20 10.69 8.59
CA ASP A 64 -3.21 9.73 9.69
C ASP A 64 -3.81 8.39 9.21
N PRO A 65 -3.00 7.31 9.16
CA PRO A 65 -3.46 6.02 8.67
C PRO A 65 -4.61 5.42 9.51
N ALA A 66 -4.62 5.64 10.83
CA ALA A 66 -5.68 5.15 11.70
C ALA A 66 -7.00 5.86 11.41
N GLU A 67 -6.96 7.16 11.19
CA GLU A 67 -8.14 7.96 10.84
C GLU A 67 -8.69 7.56 9.44
N VAL A 68 -7.81 7.38 8.45
CA VAL A 68 -8.21 6.89 7.11
C VAL A 68 -8.85 5.51 7.20
N LYS A 69 -8.28 4.60 8.02
CA LYS A 69 -8.85 3.27 8.26
C LYS A 69 -10.22 3.37 8.90
N ARG A 70 -10.37 4.20 9.91
CA ARG A 70 -11.65 4.40 10.61
C ARG A 70 -12.77 4.88 9.67
N GLN A 71 -12.43 5.81 8.76
CA GLN A 71 -13.40 6.38 7.82
C GLN A 71 -13.73 5.45 6.66
N PHE A 72 -12.74 4.81 6.06
CA PHE A 72 -12.89 4.14 4.76
C PHE A 72 -12.55 2.65 4.77
N GLY A 73 -12.09 2.09 5.89
CA GLY A 73 -11.61 0.71 5.98
C GLY A 73 -12.67 -0.38 5.76
N LYS A 74 -13.95 -0.02 5.72
CA LYS A 74 -15.03 -0.94 5.32
C LYS A 74 -15.18 -1.08 3.79
N GLN A 75 -14.62 -0.15 3.03
CA GLN A 75 -14.80 -0.03 1.58
C GLN A 75 -13.48 -0.18 0.82
N LEU A 76 -12.33 0.12 1.47
CA LEU A 76 -11.02 0.09 0.86
C LEU A 76 -10.07 -0.86 1.58
N CYS A 77 -9.24 -1.54 0.81
CA CYS A 77 -7.98 -2.10 1.27
C CYS A 77 -6.90 -1.03 1.17
N PHE A 78 -5.96 -1.01 2.12
CA PHE A 78 -4.83 -0.09 2.12
C PHE A 78 -3.54 -0.85 1.79
N TRP A 79 -2.73 -0.25 0.94
CA TRP A 79 -1.43 -0.81 0.55
C TRP A 79 -0.33 0.21 0.81
N GLY A 80 0.70 -0.19 1.60
CA GLY A 80 1.81 0.67 1.96
C GLY A 80 1.44 1.70 3.03
N THR A 81 2.04 1.57 4.20
CA THR A 81 1.79 2.46 5.35
C THR A 81 3.03 2.65 6.21
N ILE A 82 4.16 1.98 5.87
CA ILE A 82 5.43 2.14 6.59
C ILE A 82 6.13 3.38 6.02
N ASP A 83 6.51 4.29 6.92
CA ASP A 83 7.13 5.55 6.54
C ASP A 83 8.52 5.35 5.95
N GLU A 84 8.63 5.63 4.65
CA GLU A 84 9.88 5.56 3.90
C GLU A 84 10.63 6.91 3.86
N GLN A 85 10.04 7.99 4.39
CA GLN A 85 10.65 9.31 4.40
C GLN A 85 11.41 9.60 5.69
N HIS A 86 11.04 8.95 6.81
CA HIS A 86 11.65 9.19 8.12
C HIS A 86 12.02 7.90 8.84
N THR A 87 11.06 7.00 9.08
CA THR A 87 11.33 5.82 9.90
C THR A 87 12.31 4.86 9.23
N LEU A 88 12.14 4.55 7.96
CA LEU A 88 13.05 3.63 7.27
C LEU A 88 14.46 4.21 7.08
N PRO A 89 14.67 5.45 6.58
CA PRO A 89 16.02 5.98 6.37
C PRO A 89 16.72 6.44 7.65
N PHE A 90 15.99 7.02 8.61
CA PHE A 90 16.59 7.74 9.74
C PHE A 90 16.26 7.16 11.12
N GLY A 91 15.33 6.22 11.20
CA GLY A 91 15.00 5.51 12.44
C GLY A 91 16.01 4.40 12.77
N THR A 92 15.88 3.85 13.97
CA THR A 92 16.59 2.63 14.37
C THR A 92 15.79 1.40 13.97
N PRO A 93 16.40 0.19 13.93
CA PRO A 93 15.66 -1.06 13.76
C PRO A 93 14.52 -1.26 14.77
N ALA A 94 14.67 -0.73 15.99
CA ALA A 94 13.63 -0.77 17.00
C ALA A 94 12.44 0.13 16.65
N ASP A 95 12.69 1.32 16.09
CA ASP A 95 11.66 2.23 15.61
C ASP A 95 10.86 1.62 14.47
N VAL A 96 11.57 1.00 13.52
CA VAL A 96 10.94 0.29 12.39
C VAL A 96 10.03 -0.84 12.86
N ARG A 97 10.51 -1.70 13.78
CA ARG A 97 9.68 -2.76 14.35
C ARG A 97 8.44 -2.21 15.05
N ARG A 98 8.61 -1.14 15.82
CA ARG A 98 7.50 -0.50 16.53
C ARG A 98 6.46 0.05 15.56
N GLU A 99 6.89 0.69 14.47
CA GLU A 99 5.98 1.16 13.45
C GLU A 99 5.23 0.02 12.74
N VAL A 100 5.94 -1.03 12.31
CA VAL A 100 5.31 -2.20 11.68
C VAL A 100 4.22 -2.80 12.57
N VAL A 101 4.53 -3.03 13.86
CA VAL A 101 3.56 -3.56 14.84
C VAL A 101 2.38 -2.60 15.02
N ALA A 102 2.63 -1.30 15.10
CA ALA A 102 1.57 -0.31 15.22
C ALA A 102 0.64 -0.32 13.99
N ARG A 103 1.17 -0.46 12.77
CA ARG A 103 0.35 -0.55 11.54
C ARG A 103 -0.47 -1.83 11.51
N ILE A 104 0.10 -2.97 11.91
CA ILE A 104 -0.65 -4.23 12.01
C ILE A 104 -1.82 -4.09 12.97
N ASN A 105 -1.60 -3.51 14.14
CA ASN A 105 -2.60 -3.40 15.21
C ASN A 105 -3.66 -2.31 14.97
N THR A 106 -3.41 -1.36 14.07
CA THR A 106 -4.36 -0.27 13.77
C THR A 106 -5.03 -0.47 12.41
N ILE A 107 -4.26 -0.35 11.34
CA ILE A 107 -4.79 -0.43 9.97
C ILE A 107 -5.07 -1.88 9.57
N GLY A 108 -4.28 -2.83 10.11
CA GLY A 108 -4.45 -4.28 9.88
C GLY A 108 -5.60 -4.89 10.65
N GLU A 109 -6.17 -4.20 11.63
CA GLU A 109 -7.31 -4.69 12.40
C GLU A 109 -8.48 -5.05 11.47
N ASN A 110 -9.02 -6.25 11.64
CA ASN A 110 -10.07 -6.81 10.78
C ASN A 110 -9.70 -6.95 9.29
N GLY A 111 -8.40 -6.99 8.96
CA GLY A 111 -7.92 -7.15 7.58
C GLY A 111 -7.91 -5.87 6.75
N GLY A 112 -7.79 -6.01 5.41
CA GLY A 112 -7.78 -4.88 4.50
C GLY A 112 -6.46 -4.08 4.50
N LEU A 113 -5.33 -4.73 4.81
CA LEU A 113 -4.00 -4.13 4.76
C LEU A 113 -3.03 -5.02 3.97
N ILE A 114 -2.38 -4.45 2.97
CA ILE A 114 -1.18 -4.98 2.33
C ILE A 114 -0.01 -4.18 2.89
N LEU A 115 0.66 -4.75 3.87
CA LEU A 115 1.72 -4.06 4.61
C LEU A 115 2.99 -3.97 3.77
N ALA A 116 3.42 -2.76 3.49
CA ALA A 116 4.61 -2.44 2.70
C ALA A 116 5.09 -1.02 3.02
N PRO A 117 6.28 -0.60 2.57
CA PRO A 117 6.67 0.81 2.55
C PRO A 117 5.69 1.66 1.72
N THR A 118 5.60 2.94 2.03
CA THR A 118 4.72 3.88 1.31
C THR A 118 5.15 4.08 -0.14
N HIS A 119 6.43 3.91 -0.43
CA HIS A 119 6.99 3.93 -1.77
C HIS A 119 8.09 2.87 -1.90
N HIS A 120 8.85 2.84 -2.99
CA HIS A 120 10.00 1.94 -3.11
C HIS A 120 11.11 2.34 -2.14
N VAL A 121 11.75 1.35 -1.51
CA VAL A 121 12.85 1.59 -0.57
C VAL A 121 14.03 2.23 -1.30
N GLN A 122 14.48 3.37 -0.81
CA GLN A 122 15.58 4.14 -1.37
C GLN A 122 16.93 3.64 -0.84
N GLN A 123 18.02 4.07 -1.50
CA GLN A 123 19.40 3.69 -1.16
C GLN A 123 19.88 4.25 0.19
N ASP A 124 19.22 5.28 0.72
CA ASP A 124 19.47 5.88 2.03
C ASP A 124 18.92 5.06 3.19
N THR A 125 18.11 4.05 2.91
CA THR A 125 17.60 3.13 3.95
C THR A 125 18.70 2.16 4.39
N PRO A 126 19.10 2.19 5.68
CA PRO A 126 20.06 1.22 6.22
C PRO A 126 19.53 -0.22 6.05
N MET A 127 20.43 -1.13 5.70
CA MET A 127 20.06 -2.54 5.46
C MET A 127 19.45 -3.20 6.71
N GLU A 128 19.90 -2.83 7.91
CA GLU A 128 19.35 -3.29 9.18
C GLU A 128 17.89 -2.85 9.38
N ASN A 129 17.51 -1.66 8.91
CA ASN A 129 16.13 -1.17 8.96
C ASN A 129 15.24 -1.93 7.97
N PHE A 130 15.74 -2.16 6.76
CA PHE A 130 15.03 -3.00 5.79
C PHE A 130 14.76 -4.40 6.34
N TRP A 131 15.77 -5.04 6.94
CA TRP A 131 15.61 -6.38 7.53
C TRP A 131 14.74 -6.36 8.76
N ALA A 132 14.81 -5.32 9.60
CA ALA A 132 13.91 -5.16 10.74
C ALA A 132 12.45 -5.11 10.29
N MET A 133 12.14 -4.37 9.23
CA MET A 133 10.82 -4.34 8.63
C MET A 133 10.41 -5.72 8.11
N ALA A 134 11.21 -6.31 7.22
CA ALA A 134 10.88 -7.59 6.57
C ALA A 134 10.67 -8.72 7.57
N GLN A 135 11.54 -8.83 8.58
CA GLN A 135 11.43 -9.83 9.65
C GLN A 135 10.17 -9.63 10.49
N THR A 136 9.84 -8.39 10.81
CA THR A 136 8.66 -8.09 11.63
C THR A 136 7.37 -8.40 10.87
N ILE A 137 7.31 -8.10 9.57
CA ILE A 137 6.17 -8.41 8.71
C ILE A 137 5.99 -9.92 8.54
N THR A 138 7.08 -10.66 8.31
CA THR A 138 7.01 -12.09 7.99
C THR A 138 7.04 -13.01 9.21
N GLY A 139 7.41 -12.49 10.37
CA GLY A 139 7.68 -13.29 11.59
C GLY A 139 8.87 -14.22 11.45
N THR A 140 9.74 -14.01 10.45
CA THR A 140 10.83 -14.93 10.10
C THR A 140 12.17 -14.21 10.14
N PRO A 141 13.17 -14.67 10.94
CA PRO A 141 14.50 -14.10 10.94
C PRO A 141 15.17 -14.21 9.57
N TYR A 142 16.00 -13.20 9.22
CA TYR A 142 16.80 -13.22 7.99
C TYR A 142 17.72 -14.46 7.97
N GLY A 143 17.76 -15.16 6.84
CA GLY A 143 18.57 -16.37 6.66
C GLY A 143 17.90 -17.68 7.11
N SER A 144 16.76 -17.64 7.79
CA SER A 144 16.04 -18.86 8.21
C SER A 144 15.23 -19.52 7.08
N ARG A 145 14.91 -18.80 6.01
CA ARG A 145 14.33 -19.38 4.79
C ARG A 145 15.45 -19.84 3.87
N GLN A 146 15.68 -21.12 3.81
CA GLN A 146 16.37 -21.70 2.65
C GLN A 146 15.48 -21.40 1.44
N TYR A 147 16.00 -20.66 0.48
CA TYR A 147 15.39 -20.49 -0.83
C TYR A 147 15.32 -21.89 -1.45
N ARG A 148 14.19 -22.57 -1.32
CA ARG A 148 13.90 -23.72 -2.17
C ARG A 148 13.66 -23.14 -3.56
N GLY A 149 14.73 -23.04 -4.35
CA GLY A 149 14.61 -22.75 -5.76
C GLY A 149 13.58 -23.72 -6.34
N HIS A 150 12.56 -23.19 -6.97
CA HIS A 150 11.73 -24.02 -7.84
C HIS A 150 12.70 -24.50 -8.92
N ALA A 151 13.06 -25.79 -8.84
CA ALA A 151 13.72 -26.47 -9.94
C ALA A 151 12.84 -26.19 -11.15
N ALA A 152 13.42 -25.59 -12.17
CA ALA A 152 12.78 -25.37 -13.45
C ALA A 152 12.25 -26.74 -13.92
N GLY A 153 10.95 -26.93 -13.78
CA GLY A 153 10.28 -28.09 -14.35
C GLY A 153 10.48 -28.03 -15.85
N HIS A 154 11.15 -29.00 -16.39
CA HIS A 154 11.24 -29.23 -17.82
C HIS A 154 9.83 -29.13 -18.45
N LEU A 155 9.62 -28.07 -19.23
CA LEU A 155 8.58 -28.10 -20.26
C LEU A 155 9.10 -28.97 -21.41
N SER A 156 8.88 -30.26 -21.30
CA SER A 156 8.93 -31.19 -22.43
C SER A 156 7.49 -31.52 -22.80
N GLY A 157 7.10 -31.14 -23.99
CA GLY A 157 5.93 -31.77 -24.63
C GLY A 157 4.88 -30.80 -25.20
N CYS A 158 4.93 -30.63 -26.51
CA CYS A 158 3.95 -30.19 -27.53
C CYS A 158 3.61 -28.72 -27.57
#